data_afbff60427a4fdd824af287de173c4ff
#
_entry.id   afbff60427a4fdd824af287de173c4ff
#
_cell.length_a   1.000
_cell.length_b   1.000
_cell.length_c   1.000
_cell.angle_alpha   90.00
_cell.angle_beta   90.00
_cell.angle_gamma   90.00
#
_symmetry.space_group_name_H-M   'P 1'
#
loop_
_entity.id
_entity.type
_entity.pdbx_description
1 polymer ?
#
loop_
_entity_poly.entity_id
_entity_poly.type
_entity_poly.pdbx_seq_one_letter_code
_entity_poly.pdbx_strand_id
1 'polypeptide(L)'
;MLFDWNAVAAPGQVQDVQPCAPLTLTGDGLWVCLVSSGRCTASVPSAGPLPAGAALLLPPQSVPAGHLVLSRGPLVLEPEGSCHLLCVQLTGQASAQFLAGLHELPFLARGETCPAAAELLDRLASEQDLPGRVRSQLAFALLCELADADSAAPALPPLVQAAIADIRANYAGLYGVEELSERLGVSKSHLVRTFTAALGIPPGRYLTRVRVEAAQRLLLHREYTLDVVASLCGFSGANYLCRVFKKETGQSPAQWRTLAGHTAQAGLSPEEALREQELYI
;
A
#
# COMPACT_ATOMS: atom_id res chain seq x y z
N MET A 1 -32.95 5.07 -16.38
CA MET A 1 -31.66 5.30 -15.74
C MET A 1 -30.83 4.03 -15.97
N LEU A 2 -29.78 4.12 -16.77
CA LEU A 2 -28.88 2.96 -16.95
C LEU A 2 -28.00 2.87 -15.71
N PHE A 3 -27.99 1.70 -15.07
CA PHE A 3 -27.15 1.45 -13.91
C PHE A 3 -25.68 1.41 -14.33
N ASP A 4 -24.83 2.19 -13.69
CA ASP A 4 -23.39 2.21 -13.94
C ASP A 4 -22.68 1.10 -13.14
N TRP A 5 -22.47 -0.03 -13.79
CA TRP A 5 -21.79 -1.18 -13.20
C TRP A 5 -20.33 -0.88 -12.85
N ASN A 6 -19.68 0.01 -13.60
CA ASN A 6 -18.28 0.37 -13.34
C ASN A 6 -18.11 1.16 -12.05
N ALA A 7 -19.14 1.84 -11.60
CA ALA A 7 -19.13 2.52 -10.30
C ALA A 7 -19.11 1.55 -9.12
N VAL A 8 -19.58 0.31 -9.30
CA VAL A 8 -19.61 -0.71 -8.24
C VAL A 8 -18.25 -1.39 -8.11
N ALA A 9 -17.83 -2.07 -9.16
CA ALA A 9 -16.53 -2.71 -9.28
C ALA A 9 -16.18 -2.81 -10.77
N ALA A 10 -15.01 -2.37 -11.16
CA ALA A 10 -14.57 -2.47 -12.54
C ALA A 10 -13.10 -2.88 -12.62
N PRO A 11 -12.74 -3.78 -13.55
CA PRO A 11 -11.34 -3.96 -13.91
C PRO A 11 -10.90 -2.75 -14.76
N GLY A 12 -9.81 -2.12 -14.33
CA GLY A 12 -9.12 -1.05 -15.04
C GLY A 12 -8.03 -1.62 -15.96
N GLN A 13 -6.78 -1.30 -15.67
CA GLN A 13 -5.63 -1.82 -16.41
C GLN A 13 -5.44 -3.32 -16.16
N VAL A 14 -5.08 -4.04 -17.21
CA VAL A 14 -4.75 -5.46 -17.18
C VAL A 14 -3.37 -5.64 -17.81
N GLN A 15 -2.50 -6.37 -17.12
CA GLN A 15 -1.14 -6.69 -17.55
C GLN A 15 -0.98 -8.21 -17.48
N ASP A 16 -0.79 -8.84 -18.63
CA ASP A 16 -0.44 -10.25 -18.76
C ASP A 16 0.93 -10.32 -19.46
N VAL A 17 1.99 -10.45 -18.66
CA VAL A 17 3.35 -10.18 -19.12
C VAL A 17 4.39 -11.16 -18.57
N GLN A 18 5.44 -11.35 -19.36
CA GLN A 18 6.69 -11.98 -18.92
C GLN A 18 7.78 -10.90 -18.87
N PRO A 19 7.89 -10.16 -17.77
CA PRO A 19 8.79 -9.03 -17.72
C PRO A 19 10.26 -9.48 -17.67
N CYS A 20 11.09 -8.83 -18.49
CA CYS A 20 12.53 -8.96 -18.46
C CYS A 20 13.22 -7.85 -17.66
N ALA A 21 12.45 -6.86 -17.19
CA ALA A 21 12.86 -5.70 -16.41
C ALA A 21 11.79 -5.39 -15.35
N PRO A 22 12.09 -4.54 -14.35
CA PRO A 22 11.10 -4.16 -13.35
C PRO A 22 9.81 -3.63 -13.98
N LEU A 23 8.67 -4.22 -13.62
CA LEU A 23 7.34 -3.78 -14.03
C LEU A 23 6.81 -2.81 -12.97
N THR A 24 6.53 -1.57 -13.37
CA THR A 24 5.91 -0.58 -12.49
C THR A 24 4.42 -0.46 -12.82
N LEU A 25 3.60 -0.80 -11.85
CA LEU A 25 2.15 -0.63 -11.91
C LEU A 25 1.78 0.70 -11.25
N THR A 26 1.05 1.55 -11.97
CA THR A 26 0.66 2.88 -11.51
C THR A 26 -0.85 3.04 -11.56
N GLY A 27 -1.36 4.09 -10.90
CA GLY A 27 -2.79 4.41 -10.84
C GLY A 27 -3.44 4.10 -9.50
N ASP A 28 -4.59 4.73 -9.27
CA ASP A 28 -5.37 4.60 -8.04
C ASP A 28 -6.25 3.35 -8.08
N GLY A 29 -6.42 2.70 -6.95
CA GLY A 29 -7.25 1.51 -6.79
C GLY A 29 -6.51 0.33 -6.17
N LEU A 30 -7.11 -0.84 -6.32
CA LEU A 30 -6.55 -2.10 -5.85
C LEU A 30 -5.86 -2.81 -7.02
N TRP A 31 -4.55 -2.99 -6.93
CA TRP A 31 -3.82 -3.91 -7.79
C TRP A 31 -3.86 -5.31 -7.19
N VAL A 32 -4.27 -6.28 -8.00
CA VAL A 32 -4.23 -7.70 -7.69
C VAL A 32 -3.32 -8.37 -8.71
N CYS A 33 -2.21 -8.90 -8.26
CA CYS A 33 -1.19 -9.49 -9.13
C CYS A 33 -0.94 -10.95 -8.74
N LEU A 34 -1.03 -11.85 -9.70
CA LEU A 34 -0.70 -13.26 -9.55
C LEU A 34 0.67 -13.53 -10.19
N VAL A 35 1.55 -14.17 -9.45
CA VAL A 35 2.78 -14.76 -10.00
C VAL A 35 2.40 -16.15 -10.53
N SER A 36 2.13 -16.26 -11.83
CA SER A 36 1.69 -17.52 -12.44
C SER A 36 2.83 -18.53 -12.55
N SER A 37 4.05 -18.05 -12.83
CA SER A 37 5.26 -18.88 -12.84
C SER A 37 6.51 -18.10 -12.45
N GLY A 38 7.52 -18.79 -11.98
CA GLY A 38 8.80 -18.18 -11.57
C GLY A 38 8.69 -17.48 -10.20
N ARG A 39 9.39 -16.36 -10.08
CA ARG A 39 9.46 -15.59 -8.82
C ARG A 39 9.68 -14.11 -9.14
N CYS A 40 9.15 -13.23 -8.33
CA CYS A 40 9.43 -11.80 -8.40
C CYS A 40 9.64 -11.21 -7.01
N THR A 41 10.33 -10.08 -6.95
CA THR A 41 10.38 -9.24 -5.74
C THR A 41 9.37 -8.11 -5.89
N ALA A 42 8.43 -8.03 -4.95
CA ALA A 42 7.43 -6.97 -4.89
C ALA A 42 7.87 -5.87 -3.93
N SER A 43 7.82 -4.63 -4.37
CA SER A 43 8.16 -3.45 -3.57
C SER A 43 7.27 -2.26 -3.92
N VAL A 44 7.13 -1.32 -2.99
CA VAL A 44 6.46 -0.04 -3.25
C VAL A 44 7.52 0.98 -3.64
N PRO A 45 7.33 1.77 -4.72
CA PRO A 45 8.30 2.76 -5.16
C PRO A 45 8.67 3.73 -4.04
N SER A 46 9.97 3.95 -3.86
CA SER A 46 10.48 4.87 -2.82
C SER A 46 10.35 6.34 -3.22
N ALA A 47 10.08 6.63 -4.48
CA ALA A 47 10.06 7.96 -5.06
C ALA A 47 8.67 8.31 -5.60
N GLY A 48 8.05 9.30 -5.01
CA GLY A 48 6.78 9.87 -5.46
C GLY A 48 5.88 10.25 -4.27
N PRO A 49 4.96 11.19 -4.43
CA PRO A 49 3.93 11.43 -3.44
C PRO A 49 3.03 10.20 -3.39
N LEU A 50 3.13 9.43 -2.31
CA LEU A 50 2.18 8.37 -2.03
C LEU A 50 0.81 9.00 -1.82
N PRO A 51 -0.26 8.52 -2.47
CA PRO A 51 -1.60 9.03 -2.22
C PRO A 51 -1.94 8.95 -0.73
N ALA A 52 -2.75 9.87 -0.24
CA ALA A 52 -3.16 9.92 1.16
C ALA A 52 -3.75 8.56 1.59
N GLY A 53 -3.07 7.88 2.50
CA GLY A 53 -3.39 6.51 2.92
C GLY A 53 -2.60 5.40 2.22
N ALA A 54 -1.68 5.73 1.30
CA ALA A 54 -0.70 4.77 0.81
C ALA A 54 0.40 4.63 1.87
N ALA A 55 0.44 3.71 2.43
CA ALA A 55 1.10 2.49 2.63
C ALA A 55 2.52 2.49 3.18
N LEU A 56 2.64 1.89 4.32
CA LEU A 56 3.91 1.43 4.85
C LEU A 56 4.78 0.82 3.76
N LEU A 57 5.97 1.40 3.55
CA LEU A 57 7.02 0.77 2.76
C LEU A 57 7.46 -0.50 3.48
N LEU A 58 6.86 -1.62 3.13
CA LEU A 58 7.40 -2.92 3.51
C LEU A 58 8.73 -3.12 2.76
N PRO A 59 9.70 -3.81 3.36
CA PRO A 59 10.89 -4.20 2.63
C PRO A 59 10.46 -5.00 1.38
N PRO A 60 11.25 -4.96 0.31
CA PRO A 60 11.01 -5.79 -0.86
C PRO A 60 10.74 -7.24 -0.45
N GLN A 61 9.66 -7.83 -0.94
CA GLN A 61 9.28 -9.19 -0.59
C GLN A 61 9.40 -10.09 -1.82
N SER A 62 10.09 -11.21 -1.66
CA SER A 62 10.16 -12.23 -2.70
C SER A 62 8.86 -13.03 -2.72
N VAL A 63 8.21 -13.05 -3.87
CA VAL A 63 6.91 -13.67 -4.12
C VAL A 63 7.09 -14.83 -5.10
N PRO A 64 6.92 -16.08 -4.66
CA PRO A 64 7.02 -17.24 -5.54
C PRO A 64 5.74 -17.44 -6.37
N ALA A 65 5.83 -18.32 -7.37
CA ALA A 65 4.68 -18.74 -8.17
C ALA A 65 3.51 -19.23 -7.28
N GLY A 66 2.30 -19.02 -7.77
CA GLY A 66 1.05 -19.36 -7.08
C GLY A 66 0.60 -18.32 -6.04
N HIS A 67 1.40 -17.27 -5.78
CA HIS A 67 1.06 -16.25 -4.80
C HIS A 67 0.44 -15.01 -5.44
N LEU A 68 -0.48 -14.41 -4.69
CA LEU A 68 -1.14 -13.15 -5.04
C LEU A 68 -0.48 -12.00 -4.27
N VAL A 69 -0.28 -10.89 -4.96
CA VAL A 69 0.15 -9.60 -4.38
C VAL A 69 -1.00 -8.62 -4.50
N LEU A 70 -1.36 -8.01 -3.39
CA LEU A 70 -2.38 -6.96 -3.31
C LEU A 70 -1.71 -5.65 -2.95
N SER A 71 -1.97 -4.59 -3.70
CA SER A 71 -1.42 -3.26 -3.41
C SER A 71 -2.47 -2.17 -3.56
N ARG A 72 -2.39 -1.21 -2.67
CA ARG A 72 -3.09 0.07 -2.80
C ARG A 72 -2.14 1.08 -3.45
N GLY A 73 -2.29 1.34 -4.74
CA GLY A 73 -1.46 2.30 -5.47
C GLY A 73 -0.22 1.66 -6.11
N PRO A 74 0.80 2.45 -6.40
CA PRO A 74 1.91 2.01 -7.23
C PRO A 74 2.68 0.85 -6.62
N LEU A 75 3.02 -0.12 -7.46
CA LEU A 75 3.72 -1.35 -7.11
C LEU A 75 4.82 -1.61 -8.13
N VAL A 76 6.02 -1.96 -7.67
CA VAL A 76 7.12 -2.42 -8.52
C VAL A 76 7.29 -3.91 -8.32
N LEU A 77 7.26 -4.65 -9.42
CA LEU A 77 7.50 -6.10 -9.48
C LEU A 77 8.79 -6.34 -10.26
N GLU A 78 9.84 -6.75 -9.56
CA GLU A 78 11.15 -7.06 -10.14
C GLU A 78 11.27 -8.57 -10.37
N PRO A 79 11.41 -9.04 -11.63
CA PRO A 79 11.53 -10.46 -11.90
C PRO A 79 12.86 -11.03 -11.37
N GLU A 80 12.80 -12.15 -10.69
CA GLU A 80 13.96 -12.94 -10.28
C GLU A 80 14.23 -14.05 -11.33
N GLY A 81 14.65 -13.66 -12.51
CA GLY A 81 14.79 -14.56 -13.67
C GLY A 81 13.53 -14.56 -14.54
N SER A 82 13.19 -15.72 -15.13
CA SER A 82 11.97 -15.84 -15.92
C SER A 82 10.75 -15.95 -14.99
N CYS A 83 9.84 -15.01 -15.08
CA CYS A 83 8.57 -15.07 -14.37
C CYS A 83 7.41 -14.63 -15.26
N HIS A 84 6.20 -15.07 -14.93
CA HIS A 84 4.96 -14.67 -15.59
C HIS A 84 4.03 -14.03 -14.57
N LEU A 85 3.58 -12.83 -14.88
CA LEU A 85 2.76 -11.99 -14.01
C LEU A 85 1.43 -11.68 -14.67
N LEU A 86 0.35 -11.88 -13.94
CA LEU A 86 -0.99 -11.50 -14.31
C LEU A 86 -1.48 -10.46 -13.31
N CYS A 87 -1.62 -9.21 -13.75
CA CYS A 87 -1.96 -8.09 -12.88
C CYS A 87 -3.24 -7.42 -13.36
N VAL A 88 -4.19 -7.22 -12.47
CA VAL A 88 -5.46 -6.54 -12.74
C VAL A 88 -5.64 -5.42 -11.73
N GLN A 89 -5.94 -4.23 -12.23
CA GLN A 89 -6.35 -3.10 -11.41
C GLN A 89 -7.86 -3.16 -11.20
N LEU A 90 -8.31 -3.07 -9.95
CA LEU A 90 -9.72 -2.99 -9.61
C LEU A 90 -10.06 -1.59 -9.10
N THR A 91 -11.14 -1.02 -9.63
CA THR A 91 -11.67 0.30 -9.29
C THR A 91 -13.14 0.21 -8.89
N GLY A 92 -13.71 1.33 -8.41
CA GLY A 92 -15.12 1.39 -7.99
C GLY A 92 -15.31 1.32 -6.47
N GLN A 93 -16.55 1.48 -6.02
CA GLN A 93 -16.89 1.58 -4.60
C GLN A 93 -16.56 0.31 -3.81
N ALA A 94 -16.80 -0.86 -4.37
CA ALA A 94 -16.47 -2.14 -3.72
C ALA A 94 -14.97 -2.29 -3.49
N SER A 95 -14.14 -1.94 -4.50
CA SER A 95 -12.68 -1.92 -4.36
C SER A 95 -12.21 -0.93 -3.32
N ALA A 96 -12.80 0.27 -3.27
CA ALA A 96 -12.47 1.29 -2.27
C ALA A 96 -12.85 0.82 -0.86
N GLN A 97 -14.00 0.16 -0.69
CA GLN A 97 -14.44 -0.39 0.59
C GLN A 97 -13.56 -1.57 1.03
N PHE A 98 -13.20 -2.45 0.10
CA PHE A 98 -12.25 -3.54 0.37
C PHE A 98 -10.89 -2.98 0.82
N LEU A 99 -10.37 -1.96 0.11
CA LEU A 99 -9.13 -1.27 0.49
C LEU A 99 -9.23 -0.57 1.86
N ALA A 100 -10.39 -0.05 2.22
CA ALA A 100 -10.62 0.54 3.54
C ALA A 100 -10.56 -0.52 4.66
N GLY A 101 -10.96 -1.77 4.37
CA GLY A 101 -10.83 -2.91 5.27
C GLY A 101 -9.41 -3.47 5.40
N LEU A 102 -8.54 -3.25 4.41
CA LEU A 102 -7.12 -3.62 4.46
C LEU A 102 -6.31 -2.61 5.29
N HIS A 103 -6.63 -2.45 6.57
CA HIS A 103 -6.09 -1.39 7.42
C HIS A 103 -4.60 -1.54 7.74
N GLU A 104 -4.02 -2.73 7.60
CA GLU A 104 -2.74 -3.04 8.24
C GLU A 104 -1.55 -3.14 7.29
N LEU A 105 -1.78 -3.41 6.01
CA LEU A 105 -0.69 -3.58 5.04
C LEU A 105 -1.02 -2.86 3.73
N PRO A 106 -0.07 -2.10 3.18
CA PRO A 106 -0.23 -1.48 1.85
C PRO A 106 -0.16 -2.49 0.73
N PHE A 107 0.51 -3.60 1.00
CA PHE A 107 0.55 -4.70 0.08
C PHE A 107 0.62 -6.01 0.88
N LEU A 108 -0.03 -7.03 0.38
CA LEU A 108 -0.13 -8.32 1.02
C LEU A 108 0.22 -9.38 -0.02
N ALA A 109 1.24 -10.20 0.27
CA ALA A 109 1.51 -11.41 -0.50
C ALA A 109 0.70 -12.56 0.10
N ARG A 110 -0.12 -13.24 -0.71
CA ARG A 110 -0.92 -14.38 -0.26
C ARG A 110 -0.44 -15.66 -0.94
N GLY A 111 -0.46 -16.74 -0.20
CA GLY A 111 -0.11 -18.06 -0.69
C GLY A 111 -1.24 -18.75 -1.45
N GLU A 112 -1.03 -20.00 -1.81
CA GLU A 112 -1.86 -20.85 -2.68
C GLU A 112 -3.32 -21.11 -2.23
N THR A 113 -3.82 -20.37 -1.25
CA THR A 113 -5.11 -20.63 -0.61
C THR A 113 -6.32 -20.12 -1.39
N CYS A 114 -6.12 -19.54 -2.58
CA CYS A 114 -7.22 -18.92 -3.32
C CYS A 114 -7.21 -19.30 -4.83
N PRO A 115 -7.41 -20.57 -5.20
CA PRO A 115 -7.45 -20.97 -6.62
C PRO A 115 -8.57 -20.28 -7.40
N ALA A 116 -9.72 -20.01 -6.78
CA ALA A 116 -10.82 -19.29 -7.39
C ALA A 116 -10.44 -17.85 -7.77
N ALA A 117 -9.66 -17.16 -6.97
CA ALA A 117 -9.17 -15.83 -7.30
C ALA A 117 -8.21 -15.84 -8.51
N ALA A 118 -7.35 -16.87 -8.62
CA ALA A 118 -6.47 -17.03 -9.78
C ALA A 118 -7.26 -17.26 -11.07
N GLU A 119 -8.31 -18.09 -11.04
CA GLU A 119 -9.21 -18.34 -12.18
C GLU A 119 -9.95 -17.07 -12.59
N LEU A 120 -10.46 -16.30 -11.63
CA LEU A 120 -11.14 -15.04 -11.91
C LEU A 120 -10.21 -13.98 -12.51
N LEU A 121 -8.95 -13.93 -12.06
CA LEU A 121 -7.93 -13.06 -12.66
C LEU A 121 -7.63 -13.45 -14.09
N ASP A 122 -7.45 -14.74 -14.36
CA ASP A 122 -7.20 -15.25 -15.71
C ASP A 122 -8.35 -14.90 -16.65
N ARG A 123 -9.59 -15.08 -16.21
CA ARG A 123 -10.79 -14.69 -16.97
C ARG A 123 -10.87 -13.19 -17.22
N LEU A 124 -10.58 -12.35 -16.24
CA LEU A 124 -10.54 -10.90 -16.40
C LEU A 124 -9.47 -10.44 -17.39
N ALA A 125 -8.37 -11.16 -17.48
CA ALA A 125 -7.28 -10.86 -18.41
C ALA A 125 -7.55 -11.35 -19.82
N SER A 126 -8.06 -12.58 -19.97
CA SER A 126 -8.30 -13.20 -21.28
C SER A 126 -9.57 -12.69 -21.97
N GLU A 127 -10.61 -12.38 -21.20
CA GLU A 127 -11.95 -12.02 -21.69
C GLU A 127 -12.18 -10.50 -21.62
N GLN A 128 -11.34 -9.68 -22.28
CA GLN A 128 -11.43 -8.21 -22.21
C GLN A 128 -12.65 -7.63 -22.97
N ASP A 129 -13.20 -8.35 -23.94
CA ASP A 129 -14.34 -7.92 -24.75
C ASP A 129 -15.71 -8.19 -24.12
N LEU A 130 -15.75 -8.67 -22.89
CA LEU A 130 -17.01 -8.94 -22.19
C LEU A 130 -17.80 -7.67 -21.90
N PRO A 131 -19.16 -7.75 -21.91
CA PRO A 131 -20.01 -6.64 -21.50
C PRO A 131 -19.63 -6.11 -20.12
N GLY A 132 -19.67 -4.79 -19.91
CA GLY A 132 -19.29 -4.14 -18.66
C GLY A 132 -19.95 -4.74 -17.42
N ARG A 133 -21.22 -5.18 -17.52
CA ARG A 133 -21.90 -5.89 -16.43
C ARG A 133 -21.19 -7.19 -16.03
N VAL A 134 -20.75 -7.99 -17.01
CA VAL A 134 -20.08 -9.28 -16.73
C VAL A 134 -18.69 -9.03 -16.14
N ARG A 135 -17.95 -8.06 -16.68
CA ARG A 135 -16.66 -7.65 -16.15
C ARG A 135 -16.78 -7.14 -14.70
N SER A 136 -17.82 -6.35 -14.40
CA SER A 136 -18.09 -5.88 -13.03
C SER A 136 -18.44 -7.03 -12.09
N GLN A 137 -19.21 -8.03 -12.55
CA GLN A 137 -19.52 -9.22 -11.76
C GLN A 137 -18.26 -10.03 -11.44
N LEU A 138 -17.36 -10.24 -12.41
CA LEU A 138 -16.09 -10.94 -12.20
C LEU A 138 -15.17 -10.17 -11.23
N ALA A 139 -15.09 -8.84 -11.39
CA ALA A 139 -14.31 -7.99 -10.48
C ALA A 139 -14.85 -8.05 -9.05
N PHE A 140 -16.16 -8.02 -8.85
CA PHE A 140 -16.79 -8.14 -7.56
C PHE A 140 -16.61 -9.54 -6.96
N ALA A 141 -16.76 -10.59 -7.76
CA ALA A 141 -16.52 -11.97 -7.32
C ALA A 141 -15.05 -12.14 -6.85
N LEU A 142 -14.09 -11.57 -7.60
CA LEU A 142 -12.68 -11.58 -7.18
C LEU A 142 -12.47 -10.89 -5.82
N LEU A 143 -13.14 -9.76 -5.56
CA LEU A 143 -13.08 -9.09 -4.25
C LEU A 143 -13.66 -9.97 -3.13
N CYS A 144 -14.75 -10.70 -3.39
CA CYS A 144 -15.34 -11.64 -2.42
C CYS A 144 -14.37 -12.77 -2.08
N GLU A 145 -13.78 -13.41 -3.10
CA GLU A 145 -12.79 -14.48 -2.91
C GLU A 145 -11.56 -13.99 -2.12
N LEU A 146 -11.10 -12.78 -2.41
CA LEU A 146 -9.99 -12.17 -1.68
C LEU A 146 -10.36 -11.85 -0.23
N ALA A 147 -11.61 -11.45 0.05
CA ALA A 147 -12.08 -11.18 1.39
C ALA A 147 -12.20 -12.47 2.22
N ASP A 148 -12.70 -13.55 1.61
CA ASP A 148 -12.81 -14.86 2.26
C ASP A 148 -11.43 -15.48 2.50
N ALA A 149 -10.50 -15.31 1.58
CA ALA A 149 -9.11 -15.74 1.73
C ALA A 149 -8.39 -14.98 2.86
N ASP A 150 -8.77 -13.72 3.15
CA ASP A 150 -8.24 -12.97 4.28
C ASP A 150 -8.65 -13.57 5.62
N SER A 151 -9.86 -14.10 5.70
CA SER A 151 -10.33 -14.88 6.85
C SER A 151 -9.54 -16.17 7.08
N ALA A 152 -9.00 -16.78 6.03
CA ALA A 152 -8.24 -18.03 6.06
C ALA A 152 -6.72 -17.84 6.17
N ALA A 153 -6.20 -16.63 5.96
CA ALA A 153 -4.78 -16.33 6.14
C ALA A 153 -4.37 -16.58 7.60
N PRO A 154 -3.17 -17.13 7.87
CA PRO A 154 -2.70 -17.24 9.24
C PRO A 154 -2.69 -15.84 9.85
N ALA A 155 -3.57 -15.63 10.80
CA ALA A 155 -3.67 -14.36 11.51
C ALA A 155 -2.29 -13.99 12.07
N LEU A 156 -1.90 -12.73 11.96
CA LEU A 156 -0.70 -12.23 12.63
C LEU A 156 -0.75 -12.66 14.10
N PRO A 157 0.39 -13.02 14.71
CA PRO A 157 0.42 -13.36 16.13
C PRO A 157 -0.35 -12.34 16.96
N PRO A 158 -1.19 -12.72 17.92
CA PRO A 158 -2.02 -11.80 18.69
C PRO A 158 -1.23 -10.62 19.29
N LEU A 159 0.01 -10.88 19.72
CA LEU A 159 0.92 -9.82 20.19
C LEU A 159 1.23 -8.80 19.10
N VAL A 160 1.42 -9.22 17.86
CA VAL A 160 1.73 -8.33 16.74
C VAL A 160 0.51 -7.51 16.36
N GLN A 161 -0.68 -8.13 16.32
CA GLN A 161 -1.95 -7.42 16.09
C GLN A 161 -2.18 -6.35 17.16
N ALA A 162 -2.02 -6.70 18.43
CA ALA A 162 -2.15 -5.76 19.54
C ALA A 162 -1.13 -4.61 19.46
N ALA A 163 0.13 -4.92 19.09
CA ALA A 163 1.16 -3.91 18.90
C ALA A 163 0.84 -2.95 17.76
N ILE A 164 0.35 -3.43 16.63
CA ILE A 164 -0.08 -2.62 15.48
C ILE A 164 -1.24 -1.70 15.90
N ALA A 165 -2.26 -2.27 16.55
CA ALA A 165 -3.42 -1.52 17.01
C ALA A 165 -3.04 -0.40 17.99
N ASP A 166 -2.17 -0.70 18.97
CA ASP A 166 -1.72 0.30 19.95
C ASP A 166 -0.84 1.38 19.31
N ILE A 167 0.08 1.03 18.40
CA ILE A 167 0.86 2.00 17.65
C ILE A 167 -0.05 2.93 16.86
N ARG A 168 -1.02 2.42 16.12
CA ARG A 168 -1.93 3.23 15.29
C ARG A 168 -2.83 4.15 16.12
N ALA A 169 -3.30 3.67 17.26
CA ALA A 169 -4.13 4.47 18.16
C ALA A 169 -3.34 5.56 18.90
N ASN A 170 -2.06 5.31 19.20
CA ASN A 170 -1.29 6.12 20.15
C ASN A 170 0.04 6.65 19.59
N TYR A 171 0.30 6.59 18.27
CA TYR A 171 1.59 6.93 17.67
C TYR A 171 2.15 8.31 18.08
N ALA A 172 1.27 9.29 18.31
CA ALA A 172 1.68 10.64 18.70
C ALA A 172 2.23 10.71 20.11
N GLY A 173 1.66 9.94 21.04
CA GLY A 173 2.03 9.92 22.45
C GLY A 173 3.04 8.85 22.84
N LEU A 174 3.30 7.86 22.01
CA LEU A 174 4.23 6.78 22.29
C LEU A 174 5.69 7.28 22.27
N TYR A 175 6.42 7.10 23.39
CA TYR A 175 7.85 7.45 23.46
C TYR A 175 8.78 6.41 22.85
N GLY A 176 8.28 5.23 22.48
CA GLY A 176 9.05 4.22 21.77
C GLY A 176 8.64 2.77 22.06
N VAL A 177 9.54 1.85 21.71
CA VAL A 177 9.29 0.40 21.82
C VAL A 177 9.27 -0.09 23.26
N GLU A 178 9.96 0.62 24.15
CA GLU A 178 9.95 0.32 25.60
C GLU A 178 8.55 0.46 26.17
N GLU A 179 7.97 1.65 26.03
CA GLU A 179 6.60 1.91 26.50
C GLU A 179 5.58 0.98 25.83
N LEU A 180 5.72 0.74 24.52
CA LEU A 180 4.85 -0.21 23.81
C LEU A 180 4.94 -1.62 24.43
N SER A 181 6.14 -2.10 24.76
CA SER A 181 6.30 -3.42 25.38
C SER A 181 5.72 -3.49 26.78
N GLU A 182 5.87 -2.43 27.59
CA GLU A 182 5.26 -2.32 28.91
C GLU A 182 3.73 -2.35 28.84
N ARG A 183 3.13 -1.59 27.92
CA ARG A 183 1.67 -1.56 27.70
C ARG A 183 1.11 -2.91 27.27
N LEU A 184 1.88 -3.66 26.51
CA LEU A 184 1.51 -5.02 26.06
C LEU A 184 1.87 -6.12 27.06
N GLY A 185 2.50 -5.78 28.20
CA GLY A 185 2.87 -6.73 29.24
C GLY A 185 3.94 -7.74 28.84
N VAL A 186 4.83 -7.38 27.89
CA VAL A 186 5.88 -8.28 27.38
C VAL A 186 7.25 -7.63 27.46
N SER A 187 8.32 -8.44 27.40
CA SER A 187 9.67 -7.88 27.30
C SER A 187 9.90 -7.26 25.91
N LYS A 188 10.68 -6.15 25.87
CA LYS A 188 11.08 -5.48 24.63
C LYS A 188 11.69 -6.45 23.61
N SER A 189 12.58 -7.33 24.08
CA SER A 189 13.25 -8.31 23.20
C SER A 189 12.26 -9.29 22.58
N HIS A 190 11.26 -9.75 23.34
CA HIS A 190 10.21 -10.63 22.83
C HIS A 190 9.36 -9.92 21.79
N LEU A 191 8.90 -8.68 22.08
CA LEU A 191 8.13 -7.86 21.14
C LEU A 191 8.90 -7.63 19.83
N VAL A 192 10.16 -7.16 19.91
CA VAL A 192 10.99 -6.89 18.73
C VAL A 192 11.16 -8.13 17.87
N ARG A 193 11.50 -9.27 18.48
CA ARG A 193 11.72 -10.52 17.77
C ARG A 193 10.44 -11.01 17.08
N THR A 194 9.31 -11.07 17.80
CA THR A 194 8.04 -11.56 17.26
C THR A 194 7.49 -10.63 16.19
N PHE A 195 7.55 -9.33 16.41
CA PHE A 195 7.09 -8.31 15.45
C PHE A 195 7.93 -8.33 14.17
N THR A 196 9.27 -8.41 14.31
CA THR A 196 10.17 -8.46 13.15
C THR A 196 10.03 -9.76 12.37
N ALA A 197 9.82 -10.88 13.05
CA ALA A 197 9.58 -12.16 12.39
C ALA A 197 8.27 -12.16 11.57
N ALA A 198 7.23 -11.48 12.06
CA ALA A 198 5.93 -11.41 11.40
C ALA A 198 5.88 -10.37 10.26
N LEU A 199 6.53 -9.21 10.43
CA LEU A 199 6.41 -8.07 9.50
C LEU A 199 7.71 -7.71 8.75
N GLY A 200 8.82 -8.41 9.02
CA GLY A 200 10.12 -8.13 8.41
C GLY A 200 10.79 -6.82 8.88
N ILE A 201 10.11 -6.01 9.70
CA ILE A 201 10.64 -4.73 10.21
C ILE A 201 10.44 -4.63 11.72
N PRO A 202 11.36 -3.98 12.46
CA PRO A 202 11.21 -3.79 13.89
C PRO A 202 10.08 -2.79 14.22
N PRO A 203 9.42 -2.93 15.41
CA PRO A 203 8.28 -2.09 15.80
C PRO A 203 8.61 -0.59 15.87
N GLY A 204 9.83 -0.21 16.22
CA GLY A 204 10.25 1.20 16.22
C GLY A 204 10.27 1.81 14.81
N ARG A 205 10.64 1.02 13.80
CA ARG A 205 10.58 1.48 12.41
C ARG A 205 9.14 1.56 11.93
N TYR A 206 8.29 0.63 12.35
CA TYR A 206 6.85 0.66 12.08
C TYR A 206 6.23 1.94 12.66
N LEU A 207 6.48 2.27 13.93
CA LEU A 207 6.03 3.50 14.58
C LEU A 207 6.49 4.76 13.82
N THR A 208 7.75 4.79 13.40
CA THR A 208 8.29 5.92 12.61
C THR A 208 7.51 6.12 11.31
N ARG A 209 7.18 5.05 10.61
CA ARG A 209 6.39 5.11 9.37
C ARG A 209 4.97 5.60 9.61
N VAL A 210 4.29 5.09 10.62
CA VAL A 210 2.93 5.56 10.99
C VAL A 210 2.94 7.06 11.28
N ARG A 211 3.98 7.58 11.94
CA ARG A 211 4.15 9.02 12.18
C ARG A 211 4.38 9.81 10.90
N VAL A 212 5.17 9.28 9.97
CA VAL A 212 5.40 9.91 8.66
C VAL A 212 4.12 9.94 7.84
N GLU A 213 3.33 8.87 7.83
CA GLU A 213 2.01 8.85 7.18
C GLU A 213 1.04 9.89 7.77
N ALA A 214 1.02 10.02 9.08
CA ALA A 214 0.24 11.06 9.73
C ALA A 214 0.72 12.46 9.33
N ALA A 215 2.05 12.68 9.27
CA ALA A 215 2.62 13.94 8.82
C ALA A 215 2.27 14.25 7.36
N GLN A 216 2.29 13.28 6.47
CA GLN A 216 1.87 13.45 5.06
C GLN A 216 0.45 14.00 4.96
N ARG A 217 -0.48 13.44 5.74
CA ARG A 217 -1.88 13.91 5.78
C ARG A 217 -1.99 15.33 6.33
N LEU A 218 -1.30 15.63 7.43
CA LEU A 218 -1.35 16.96 8.05
C LEU A 218 -0.68 18.04 7.19
N LEU A 219 0.32 17.68 6.38
CA LEU A 219 0.99 18.59 5.45
C LEU A 219 0.08 19.08 4.31
N LEU A 220 -1.02 18.39 3.99
CA LEU A 220 -2.02 18.86 3.04
C LEU A 220 -2.74 20.13 3.55
N HIS A 221 -2.80 20.30 4.86
CA HIS A 221 -3.35 21.50 5.51
C HIS A 221 -2.29 22.58 5.61
N ARG A 222 -2.43 23.62 4.78
CA ARG A 222 -1.43 24.70 4.66
C ARG A 222 -1.30 25.57 5.92
N GLU A 223 -2.31 25.57 6.77
CA GLU A 223 -2.37 26.30 8.03
C GLU A 223 -1.45 25.73 9.11
N TYR A 224 -1.04 24.45 9.02
CA TYR A 224 -0.15 23.86 10.01
C TYR A 224 1.31 24.17 9.72
N THR A 225 2.01 24.72 10.70
CA THR A 225 3.47 24.86 10.63
C THR A 225 4.15 23.49 10.80
N LEU A 226 5.43 23.39 10.39
CA LEU A 226 6.18 22.14 10.57
C LEU A 226 6.35 21.74 12.05
N ASP A 227 6.42 22.70 12.96
CA ASP A 227 6.48 22.43 14.40
C ASP A 227 5.17 21.85 14.92
N VAL A 228 4.04 22.37 14.46
CA VAL A 228 2.71 21.83 14.79
C VAL A 228 2.58 20.40 14.24
N VAL A 229 2.94 20.16 12.97
CA VAL A 229 2.92 18.82 12.37
C VAL A 229 3.83 17.87 13.14
N ALA A 230 5.03 18.29 13.49
CA ALA A 230 5.96 17.46 14.27
C ALA A 230 5.37 17.06 15.62
N SER A 231 4.80 18.02 16.35
CA SER A 231 4.16 17.79 17.65
C SER A 231 2.97 16.83 17.53
N LEU A 232 2.06 17.05 16.56
CA LEU A 232 0.87 16.22 16.35
C LEU A 232 1.23 14.78 15.90
N CYS A 233 2.40 14.58 15.28
CA CYS A 233 2.87 13.28 14.86
C CYS A 233 3.82 12.59 15.85
N GLY A 234 4.10 13.20 17.02
CA GLY A 234 4.96 12.63 18.04
C GLY A 234 6.46 12.68 17.70
N PHE A 235 6.89 13.64 16.86
CA PHE A 235 8.31 13.94 16.65
C PHE A 235 8.79 14.98 17.65
N SER A 236 10.05 14.89 18.05
CA SER A 236 10.66 15.81 19.02
C SER A 236 10.86 17.25 18.52
N GLY A 237 10.58 17.50 17.24
CA GLY A 237 10.63 18.82 16.62
C GLY A 237 10.71 18.76 15.10
N ALA A 238 10.50 19.93 14.44
CA ALA A 238 10.46 20.05 12.99
C ALA A 238 11.73 19.56 12.29
N ASN A 239 12.91 19.83 12.85
CA ASN A 239 14.18 19.39 12.25
C ASN A 239 14.30 17.85 12.20
N TYR A 240 13.84 17.18 13.25
CA TYR A 240 13.82 15.73 13.29
C TYR A 240 12.78 15.15 12.32
N LEU A 241 11.58 15.73 12.32
CA LEU A 241 10.56 15.41 11.31
C LEU A 241 11.13 15.53 9.90
N CYS A 242 11.74 16.65 9.52
CA CYS A 242 12.27 16.87 8.17
C CYS A 242 13.30 15.81 7.77
N ARG A 243 14.21 15.45 8.67
CA ARG A 243 15.22 14.43 8.41
C ARG A 243 14.61 13.04 8.21
N VAL A 244 13.69 12.65 9.10
CA VAL A 244 13.04 11.34 9.04
C VAL A 244 12.10 11.27 7.83
N PHE A 245 11.29 12.31 7.60
CA PHE A 245 10.37 12.40 6.48
C PHE A 245 11.11 12.27 5.15
N LYS A 246 12.21 13.02 4.94
CA LYS A 246 13.03 12.93 3.73
C LYS A 246 13.65 11.54 3.57
N LYS A 247 14.08 10.90 4.67
CA LYS A 247 14.63 9.53 4.63
C LYS A 247 13.59 8.49 4.22
N GLU A 248 12.35 8.61 4.71
CA GLU A 248 11.29 7.62 4.46
C GLU A 248 10.53 7.88 3.14
N THR A 249 10.45 9.14 2.66
CA THR A 249 9.68 9.52 1.46
C THR A 249 10.53 9.95 0.26
N GLY A 250 11.83 10.12 0.45
CA GLY A 250 12.72 10.69 -0.56
C GLY A 250 12.65 12.22 -0.73
N GLN A 251 11.63 12.88 -0.18
CA GLN A 251 11.33 14.30 -0.35
C GLN A 251 11.28 15.05 0.99
N SER A 252 11.55 16.35 0.97
CA SER A 252 11.33 17.17 2.16
C SER A 252 9.82 17.45 2.38
N PRO A 253 9.39 17.74 3.62
CA PRO A 253 8.01 18.14 3.90
C PRO A 253 7.52 19.34 3.08
N ALA A 254 8.43 20.29 2.78
CA ALA A 254 8.11 21.45 1.96
C ALA A 254 7.85 21.07 0.49
N GLN A 255 8.71 20.22 -0.09
CA GLN A 255 8.50 19.67 -1.43
C GLN A 255 7.19 18.87 -1.51
N TRP A 256 6.93 18.02 -0.52
CA TRP A 256 5.67 17.27 -0.42
C TRP A 256 4.44 18.19 -0.43
N ARG A 257 4.46 19.25 0.37
CA ARG A 257 3.37 20.23 0.45
C ARG A 257 3.14 20.94 -0.88
N THR A 258 4.21 21.29 -1.61
CA THR A 258 4.12 21.94 -2.92
C THR A 258 3.49 21.02 -3.96
N LEU A 259 3.97 19.79 -4.08
CA LEU A 259 3.45 18.79 -5.02
C LEU A 259 1.97 18.46 -4.77
N ALA A 260 1.60 18.22 -3.51
CA ALA A 260 0.22 17.95 -3.13
C ALA A 260 -0.71 19.16 -3.40
N GLY A 261 -0.18 20.39 -3.28
CA GLY A 261 -0.92 21.61 -3.61
C GLY A 261 -1.18 21.77 -5.10
N HIS A 262 -0.26 21.36 -5.96
CA HIS A 262 -0.43 21.40 -7.42
C HIS A 262 -1.42 20.33 -7.90
N THR A 263 -1.37 19.12 -7.39
CA THR A 263 -2.35 18.06 -7.72
C THR A 263 -3.78 18.42 -7.34
N ALA A 264 -3.96 19.09 -6.21
CA ALA A 264 -5.30 19.53 -5.76
C ALA A 264 -5.89 20.66 -6.61
N GLN A 265 -5.05 21.51 -7.23
CA GLN A 265 -5.50 22.66 -8.05
C GLN A 265 -5.67 22.31 -9.54
N ALA A 266 -4.93 21.35 -10.06
CA ALA A 266 -4.90 21.03 -11.48
C ALA A 266 -5.77 19.83 -11.88
N GLY A 267 -6.28 19.05 -10.94
CA GLY A 267 -6.90 17.75 -11.24
C GLY A 267 -5.93 16.77 -11.92
N LEU A 268 -4.64 17.07 -11.91
CA LEU A 268 -3.57 16.31 -12.55
C LEU A 268 -3.06 15.22 -11.61
N SER A 269 -2.61 14.11 -12.20
CA SER A 269 -1.89 13.08 -11.44
C SER A 269 -0.53 13.61 -10.97
N PRO A 270 0.03 13.05 -9.87
CA PRO A 270 1.36 13.42 -9.38
C PRO A 270 2.48 13.32 -10.42
N GLU A 271 2.34 12.42 -11.40
CA GLU A 271 3.31 12.24 -12.50
C GLU A 271 3.25 13.37 -13.54
N GLU A 272 2.06 13.89 -13.81
CA GLU A 272 1.87 15.03 -14.71
C GLU A 272 2.44 16.31 -14.11
N ALA A 273 2.29 16.51 -12.80
CA ALA A 273 2.87 17.64 -12.08
C ALA A 273 4.42 17.61 -12.04
N LEU A 274 5.02 16.43 -12.01
CA LEU A 274 6.49 16.25 -12.08
C LEU A 274 7.02 16.55 -13.48
N ARG A 275 6.33 16.12 -14.54
CA ARG A 275 6.73 16.40 -15.94
C ARG A 275 6.66 17.89 -16.27
N GLU A 276 5.70 18.62 -15.73
CA GLU A 276 5.64 20.08 -15.90
C GLU A 276 6.81 20.80 -15.22
N GLN A 277 7.31 20.32 -14.09
CA GLN A 277 8.48 20.91 -13.43
C GLN A 277 9.80 20.66 -14.17
N GLU A 278 9.97 19.52 -14.84
CA GLU A 278 11.16 19.23 -15.66
C GLU A 278 11.24 20.06 -16.94
N LEU A 279 10.12 20.62 -17.40
CA LEU A 279 10.06 21.47 -18.59
C LEU A 279 10.49 22.93 -18.33
N TYR A 280 10.69 23.33 -17.07
CA TYR A 280 11.05 24.72 -16.67
C TYR A 280 12.45 24.85 -16.05
N ILE A 281 13.30 23.79 -16.13
CA ILE A 281 14.72 23.84 -15.78
C ILE A 281 15.55 23.67 -17.05
#